data_8575a012fb82936b1c448715b7af91e6
#
_entry.id   8575a012fb82936b1c448715b7af91e6
#
_cell.length_a   1.000
_cell.length_b   1.000
_cell.length_c   1.000
_cell.angle_alpha   90.00
_cell.angle_beta   90.00
_cell.angle_gamma   90.00
#
_symmetry.space_group_name_H-M   'P 1'
#
loop_
_entity.id
_entity.type
_entity.pdbx_description
1 polymer ?
#
loop_
_entity_poly.entity_id
_entity_poly.type
_entity_poly.pdbx_seq_one_letter_code
_entity_poly.pdbx_strand_id
1 'polypeptide(L)'
;IMLRVIFFDSTGKEDIQTMKKMILVTSPPACGKTYISKQLAKELKHVVYLDKDTVIPLSNRVFKAGGQEINRSSDFFEENIRDYEYEVTVNFGLEALEYDDIVLINAPFTREVHDEKFLKDFSKKLADHGAKLVVIWVVTKPEICHQRMIDRNSVRDTWKLEHWDEYVKTIDYSIPEALKKMSSCLDLMLFYNSSDEEYQKSMEMVISRLEDE
;
A
#
# COMPACT_ATOMS: atom_id res chain seq x y z
N ILE A 1 18.28 8.22 -18.30
CA ILE A 1 19.73 8.09 -18.04
C ILE A 1 19.82 7.65 -16.60
N MET A 2 20.11 6.37 -16.41
CA MET A 2 20.25 5.70 -15.12
C MET A 2 21.46 6.28 -14.37
N LEU A 3 21.27 6.91 -13.24
CA LEU A 3 22.35 7.20 -12.30
C LEU A 3 22.62 5.90 -11.51
N ARG A 4 23.42 4.99 -12.06
CA ARG A 4 24.02 3.90 -11.29
C ARG A 4 25.15 4.51 -10.46
N VAL A 5 24.99 4.56 -9.15
CA VAL A 5 26.09 4.88 -8.25
C VAL A 5 26.90 3.59 -8.07
N ILE A 6 28.07 3.52 -8.73
CA ILE A 6 28.98 2.39 -8.62
C ILE A 6 29.89 2.67 -7.42
N PHE A 7 29.79 1.88 -6.38
CA PHE A 7 30.77 1.82 -5.30
C PHE A 7 31.69 0.61 -5.53
N PHE A 8 32.98 0.78 -5.30
CA PHE A 8 33.92 -0.33 -5.29
C PHE A 8 34.16 -0.72 -3.83
N ASP A 9 33.97 -2.00 -3.50
CA ASP A 9 34.37 -2.52 -2.20
C ASP A 9 35.90 -2.56 -2.06
N SER A 10 36.39 -2.87 -0.88
CA SER A 10 37.84 -2.99 -0.59
C SER A 10 38.54 -4.09 -1.41
N THR A 11 37.81 -4.91 -2.17
CA THR A 11 38.30 -6.00 -3.03
C THR A 11 38.21 -5.64 -4.53
N GLY A 12 37.69 -4.45 -4.87
CA GLY A 12 37.55 -4.00 -6.27
C GLY A 12 36.36 -4.63 -7.01
N LYS A 13 35.42 -5.26 -6.31
CA LYS A 13 34.15 -5.72 -6.89
C LYS A 13 33.17 -4.55 -7.01
N GLU A 14 32.54 -4.43 -8.18
CA GLU A 14 31.39 -3.54 -8.37
C GLU A 14 30.23 -4.01 -7.50
N ASP A 15 29.88 -3.24 -6.48
CA ASP A 15 28.67 -3.41 -5.71
C ASP A 15 27.58 -2.57 -6.39
N ILE A 16 26.75 -3.19 -7.19
CA ILE A 16 25.57 -2.56 -7.79
C ILE A 16 24.52 -2.47 -6.67
N GLN A 17 24.59 -1.40 -5.89
CA GLN A 17 23.56 -1.16 -4.88
C GLN A 17 22.26 -0.78 -5.60
N THR A 18 21.34 -1.74 -5.68
CA THR A 18 19.97 -1.47 -6.13
C THR A 18 19.31 -0.51 -5.14
N MET A 19 18.64 0.53 -5.65
CA MET A 19 17.94 1.45 -4.75
C MET A 19 16.79 0.72 -4.06
N LYS A 20 16.82 0.70 -2.74
CA LYS A 20 15.77 0.08 -1.92
C LYS A 20 14.43 0.75 -2.15
N LYS A 21 13.33 0.00 -2.02
CA LYS A 21 11.99 0.48 -2.32
C LYS A 21 11.02 0.13 -1.18
N MET A 22 10.26 1.12 -0.72
CA MET A 22 9.05 0.83 0.05
C MET A 22 7.84 1.05 -0.84
N ILE A 23 7.09 -0.01 -1.09
CA ILE A 23 5.95 -0.04 -1.99
C ILE A 23 4.66 -0.02 -1.16
N LEU A 24 3.83 1.00 -1.34
CA LEU A 24 2.49 1.05 -0.78
C LEU A 24 1.48 0.63 -1.84
N VAL A 25 0.79 -0.50 -1.65
CA VAL A 25 -0.33 -0.88 -2.52
C VAL A 25 -1.61 -0.40 -1.89
N THR A 26 -2.27 0.54 -2.53
CA THR A 26 -3.45 1.23 -1.98
C THR A 26 -4.56 1.43 -3.01
N SER A 27 -5.77 1.58 -2.55
CA SER A 27 -6.96 1.86 -3.36
C SER A 27 -8.20 2.03 -2.50
N PRO A 28 -9.34 2.45 -3.07
CA PRO A 28 -10.65 2.28 -2.46
C PRO A 28 -10.98 0.81 -2.12
N PRO A 29 -12.03 0.57 -1.34
CA PRO A 29 -12.46 -0.78 -0.97
C PRO A 29 -12.80 -1.66 -2.19
N ALA A 30 -12.52 -2.96 -2.10
CA ALA A 30 -12.81 -4.01 -3.08
C ALA A 30 -12.11 -3.90 -4.45
N CYS A 31 -11.17 -2.97 -4.62
CA CYS A 31 -10.36 -2.88 -5.85
C CYS A 31 -9.36 -4.04 -6.04
N GLY A 32 -9.15 -4.91 -5.04
CA GLY A 32 -8.28 -6.08 -5.15
C GLY A 32 -6.88 -5.92 -4.57
N LYS A 33 -6.61 -4.87 -3.78
CA LYS A 33 -5.30 -4.60 -3.15
C LYS A 33 -4.59 -5.83 -2.62
N THR A 34 -5.23 -6.54 -1.71
CA THR A 34 -4.62 -7.68 -1.01
C THR A 34 -4.25 -8.81 -1.97
N TYR A 35 -5.08 -9.07 -2.98
CA TYR A 35 -4.76 -10.07 -4.00
C TYR A 35 -3.53 -9.66 -4.82
N ILE A 36 -3.55 -8.43 -5.34
CA ILE A 36 -2.45 -7.87 -6.14
C ILE A 36 -1.15 -7.85 -5.33
N SER A 37 -1.18 -7.34 -4.09
CA SER A 37 -0.01 -7.29 -3.23
C SER A 37 0.62 -8.66 -2.99
N LYS A 38 -0.22 -9.68 -2.77
CA LYS A 38 0.26 -11.05 -2.57
C LYS A 38 0.83 -11.67 -3.84
N GLN A 39 0.28 -11.36 -5.02
CA GLN A 39 0.85 -11.84 -6.28
C GLN A 39 2.17 -11.13 -6.59
N LEU A 40 2.24 -9.79 -6.46
CA LEU A 40 3.50 -9.04 -6.59
C LEU A 40 4.59 -9.59 -5.66
N ALA A 41 4.25 -9.88 -4.40
CA ALA A 41 5.21 -10.43 -3.44
C ALA A 41 5.70 -11.85 -3.78
N LYS A 42 4.99 -12.60 -4.63
CA LYS A 42 5.44 -13.93 -5.11
C LYS A 42 6.35 -13.83 -6.33
N GLU A 43 6.12 -12.83 -7.17
CA GLU A 43 6.88 -12.62 -8.41
C GLU A 43 8.19 -11.87 -8.16
N LEU A 44 8.17 -10.87 -7.26
CA LEU A 44 9.35 -10.07 -6.92
C LEU A 44 10.35 -10.87 -6.08
N LYS A 45 11.63 -10.61 -6.31
CA LYS A 45 12.74 -11.14 -5.49
C LYS A 45 13.09 -10.15 -4.38
N HIS A 46 13.69 -10.65 -3.29
CA HIS A 46 14.17 -9.81 -2.19
C HIS A 46 13.07 -8.87 -1.66
N VAL A 47 11.89 -9.43 -1.41
CA VAL A 47 10.71 -8.67 -0.97
C VAL A 47 10.21 -9.13 0.39
N VAL A 48 10.02 -8.19 1.30
CA VAL A 48 9.29 -8.40 2.56
C VAL A 48 7.86 -7.90 2.38
N TYR A 49 6.89 -8.81 2.47
CA TYR A 49 5.46 -8.49 2.40
C TYR A 49 4.89 -8.23 3.78
N LEU A 50 4.29 -7.06 3.97
CA LEU A 50 3.62 -6.66 5.21
C LEU A 50 2.14 -6.38 4.93
N ASP A 51 1.27 -7.05 5.69
CA ASP A 51 -0.17 -6.77 5.66
C ASP A 51 -0.56 -6.08 6.98
N LYS A 52 -1.03 -4.85 6.89
CA LYS A 52 -1.47 -4.07 8.06
C LYS A 52 -2.51 -4.83 8.89
N ASP A 53 -3.36 -5.63 8.24
CA ASP A 53 -4.39 -6.37 8.95
C ASP A 53 -3.82 -7.48 9.87
N THR A 54 -2.54 -7.82 9.75
CA THR A 54 -1.84 -8.73 10.66
C THR A 54 -1.77 -8.20 12.10
N VAL A 55 -1.85 -6.88 12.30
CA VAL A 55 -1.84 -6.28 13.65
C VAL A 55 -3.24 -6.24 14.30
N ILE A 56 -4.32 -6.58 13.58
CA ILE A 56 -5.70 -6.56 14.10
C ILE A 56 -5.89 -7.36 15.40
N PRO A 57 -5.29 -8.56 15.58
CA PRO A 57 -5.43 -9.29 16.84
C PRO A 57 -4.94 -8.50 18.06
N LEU A 58 -3.86 -7.70 17.89
CA LEU A 58 -3.35 -6.81 18.93
C LEU A 58 -4.33 -5.64 19.17
N SER A 59 -4.81 -5.01 18.11
CA SER A 59 -5.81 -3.94 18.18
C SER A 59 -7.10 -4.39 18.90
N ASN A 60 -7.53 -5.63 18.66
CA ASN A 60 -8.67 -6.20 19.37
C ASN A 60 -8.42 -6.35 20.88
N ARG A 61 -7.17 -6.52 21.31
CA ARG A 61 -6.80 -6.53 22.73
C ARG A 61 -6.86 -5.12 23.32
N VAL A 62 -6.50 -4.08 22.55
CA VAL A 62 -6.64 -2.68 22.99
C VAL A 62 -8.11 -2.34 23.24
N PHE A 63 -9.02 -2.69 22.33
CA PHE A 63 -10.47 -2.53 22.55
C PHE A 63 -10.93 -3.17 23.87
N LYS A 64 -10.55 -4.44 24.09
CA LYS A 64 -10.90 -5.17 25.31
C LYS A 64 -10.32 -4.53 26.56
N ALA A 65 -9.07 -4.09 26.54
CA ALA A 65 -8.43 -3.44 27.67
C ALA A 65 -9.08 -2.10 28.00
N GLY A 66 -9.56 -1.37 26.99
CA GLY A 66 -10.32 -0.13 27.14
C GLY A 66 -11.80 -0.32 27.49
N GLY A 67 -12.28 -1.55 27.65
CA GLY A 67 -13.70 -1.84 27.92
C GLY A 67 -14.62 -1.48 26.74
N GLN A 68 -14.11 -1.45 25.53
CA GLN A 68 -14.82 -1.04 24.32
C GLN A 68 -15.24 -2.24 23.47
N GLU A 69 -16.36 -2.10 22.77
CA GLU A 69 -16.73 -3.03 21.70
C GLU A 69 -15.76 -2.89 20.51
N ILE A 70 -15.49 -4.01 19.83
CA ILE A 70 -14.63 -4.02 18.64
C ILE A 70 -15.38 -3.37 17.48
N ASN A 71 -15.17 -2.07 17.29
CA ASN A 71 -15.73 -1.28 16.20
C ASN A 71 -14.64 -0.41 15.57
N ARG A 72 -14.22 -0.76 14.36
CA ARG A 72 -13.17 -0.05 13.62
C ARG A 72 -13.64 1.26 12.94
N SER A 73 -14.88 1.66 13.20
CA SER A 73 -15.47 2.94 12.78
C SER A 73 -15.84 3.82 13.98
N SER A 74 -15.40 3.45 15.20
CA SER A 74 -15.65 4.23 16.42
C SER A 74 -14.62 5.31 16.64
N ASP A 75 -14.97 6.36 17.38
CA ASP A 75 -14.04 7.40 17.81
C ASP A 75 -12.87 6.81 18.60
N PHE A 76 -13.15 5.79 19.44
CA PHE A 76 -12.10 5.10 20.18
C PHE A 76 -11.04 4.48 19.26
N PHE A 77 -11.46 3.86 18.16
CA PHE A 77 -10.53 3.31 17.16
C PHE A 77 -9.70 4.42 16.51
N GLU A 78 -10.35 5.48 16.10
CA GLU A 78 -9.70 6.60 15.43
C GLU A 78 -8.66 7.31 16.31
N GLU A 79 -8.97 7.48 17.60
CA GLU A 79 -8.13 8.20 18.55
C GLU A 79 -7.02 7.33 19.17
N ASN A 80 -7.25 6.02 19.34
CA ASN A 80 -6.37 5.19 20.17
C ASN A 80 -5.71 4.02 19.43
N ILE A 81 -6.14 3.69 18.20
CA ILE A 81 -5.67 2.47 17.54
C ILE A 81 -5.19 2.73 16.11
N ARG A 82 -5.97 3.45 15.30
CA ARG A 82 -5.75 3.53 13.85
C ARG A 82 -4.32 3.94 13.49
N ASP A 83 -3.88 5.06 13.98
CA ASP A 83 -2.58 5.63 13.59
C ASP A 83 -1.41 4.76 14.07
N TYR A 84 -1.57 4.10 15.22
CA TYR A 84 -0.58 3.13 15.72
C TYR A 84 -0.48 1.87 14.85
N GLU A 85 -1.59 1.38 14.28
CA GLU A 85 -1.51 0.25 13.32
C GLU A 85 -0.66 0.61 12.09
N TYR A 86 -0.80 1.82 11.57
CA TYR A 86 0.01 2.29 10.45
C TYR A 86 1.47 2.53 10.85
N GLU A 87 1.68 3.19 12.00
CA GLU A 87 3.01 3.45 12.53
C GLU A 87 3.82 2.15 12.74
N VAL A 88 3.23 1.16 13.41
CA VAL A 88 3.85 -0.14 13.64
C VAL A 88 4.17 -0.85 12.33
N THR A 89 3.22 -0.84 11.37
CA THR A 89 3.44 -1.49 10.06
C THR A 89 4.56 -0.80 9.28
N VAL A 90 4.61 0.53 9.28
CA VAL A 90 5.67 1.30 8.62
C VAL A 90 7.02 1.08 9.32
N ASN A 91 7.06 1.04 10.65
CA ASN A 91 8.30 0.79 11.39
C ASN A 91 8.85 -0.62 11.13
N PHE A 92 8.01 -1.65 11.04
CA PHE A 92 8.44 -2.97 10.57
C PHE A 92 9.00 -2.92 9.15
N GLY A 93 8.41 -2.11 8.28
CA GLY A 93 8.92 -1.92 6.93
C GLY A 93 10.28 -1.23 6.90
N LEU A 94 10.50 -0.21 7.73
CA LEU A 94 11.79 0.47 7.84
C LEU A 94 12.87 -0.46 8.40
N GLU A 95 12.55 -1.25 9.42
CA GLU A 95 13.44 -2.27 9.96
C GLU A 95 13.80 -3.31 8.88
N ALA A 96 12.81 -3.79 8.12
CA ALA A 96 13.03 -4.77 7.06
C ALA A 96 13.93 -4.23 5.93
N LEU A 97 13.89 -2.93 5.62
CA LEU A 97 14.77 -2.31 4.64
C LEU A 97 16.25 -2.34 5.04
N GLU A 98 16.59 -2.57 6.29
CA GLU A 98 18.00 -2.79 6.70
C GLU A 98 18.56 -4.10 6.12
N TYR A 99 17.71 -5.08 5.85
CA TYR A 99 18.07 -6.45 5.49
C TYR A 99 17.66 -6.89 4.09
N ASP A 100 16.71 -6.18 3.46
CA ASP A 100 16.18 -6.52 2.14
C ASP A 100 15.96 -5.27 1.27
N ASP A 101 15.84 -5.46 -0.04
CA ASP A 101 15.78 -4.34 -1.01
C ASP A 101 14.37 -3.80 -1.20
N ILE A 102 13.35 -4.64 -1.04
CA ILE A 102 11.96 -4.27 -1.30
C ILE A 102 11.09 -4.58 -0.08
N VAL A 103 10.36 -3.59 0.39
CA VAL A 103 9.28 -3.77 1.35
C VAL A 103 7.96 -3.41 0.68
N LEU A 104 7.00 -4.33 0.65
CA LEU A 104 5.68 -4.14 0.09
C LEU A 104 4.63 -4.13 1.20
N ILE A 105 3.96 -2.99 1.39
CA ILE A 105 2.93 -2.82 2.42
C ILE A 105 1.54 -2.82 1.77
N ASN A 106 0.71 -3.77 2.16
CA ASN A 106 -0.72 -3.83 1.84
C ASN A 106 -1.52 -3.11 2.93
N ALA A 107 -1.97 -1.90 2.64
CA ALA A 107 -2.83 -1.12 3.54
C ALA A 107 -3.67 -0.10 2.76
N PRO A 108 -4.80 0.37 3.29
CA PRO A 108 -5.63 1.36 2.60
C PRO A 108 -4.94 2.72 2.45
N PHE A 109 -4.20 3.21 3.44
CA PHE A 109 -3.56 4.54 3.45
C PHE A 109 -4.50 5.68 3.04
N THR A 110 -5.79 5.58 3.41
CA THR A 110 -6.87 6.44 2.89
C THR A 110 -6.72 7.92 3.20
N ARG A 111 -6.08 8.28 4.31
CA ARG A 111 -5.77 9.67 4.66
C ARG A 111 -4.43 10.08 4.07
N GLU A 112 -3.48 9.22 4.21
CA GLU A 112 -2.06 9.43 3.92
C GLU A 112 -1.82 9.75 2.45
N VAL A 113 -2.52 9.06 1.53
CA VAL A 113 -2.39 9.30 0.08
C VAL A 113 -3.06 10.58 -0.41
N HIS A 114 -3.84 11.27 0.45
CA HIS A 114 -4.45 12.56 0.16
C HIS A 114 -3.70 13.74 0.84
N ASP A 115 -2.69 13.44 1.66
CA ASP A 115 -1.90 14.44 2.40
C ASP A 115 -0.53 14.65 1.75
N GLU A 116 -0.37 15.78 1.04
CA GLU A 116 0.89 16.15 0.39
C GLU A 116 2.05 16.28 1.41
N LYS A 117 1.76 16.76 2.62
CA LYS A 117 2.77 16.89 3.66
C LYS A 117 3.24 15.52 4.14
N PHE A 118 2.31 14.59 4.41
CA PHE A 118 2.66 13.23 4.79
C PHE A 118 3.53 12.57 3.71
N LEU A 119 3.11 12.63 2.44
CA LEU A 119 3.85 12.02 1.32
C LEU A 119 5.26 12.57 1.21
N LYS A 120 5.43 13.88 1.36
CA LYS A 120 6.74 14.54 1.32
C LYS A 120 7.63 14.13 2.49
N ASP A 121 7.10 14.17 3.71
CA ASP A 121 7.86 13.86 4.93
C ASP A 121 8.23 12.35 4.94
N PHE A 122 7.33 11.50 4.47
CA PHE A 122 7.57 10.05 4.38
C PHE A 122 8.59 9.71 3.29
N SER A 123 8.50 10.34 2.11
CA SER A 123 9.51 10.16 1.06
C SER A 123 10.89 10.59 1.53
N LYS A 124 10.98 11.69 2.30
CA LYS A 124 12.25 12.13 2.91
C LYS A 124 12.76 11.12 3.93
N LYS A 125 11.89 10.63 4.83
CA LYS A 125 12.26 9.59 5.81
C LYS A 125 12.82 8.34 5.13
N LEU A 126 12.23 7.92 4.00
CA LEU A 126 12.73 6.77 3.23
C LEU A 126 14.07 7.07 2.56
N ALA A 127 14.26 8.28 2.03
CA ALA A 127 15.54 8.68 1.45
C ALA A 127 16.67 8.66 2.49
N ASP A 128 16.40 9.03 3.74
CA ASP A 128 17.36 8.93 4.85
C ASP A 128 17.74 7.46 5.17
N HIS A 129 16.93 6.48 4.75
CA HIS A 129 17.20 5.03 4.81
C HIS A 129 17.71 4.46 3.46
N GLY A 130 18.08 5.30 2.51
CA GLY A 130 18.54 4.87 1.19
C GLY A 130 17.46 4.20 0.33
N ALA A 131 16.19 4.50 0.61
CA ALA A 131 15.04 3.92 -0.08
C ALA A 131 14.18 4.99 -0.75
N LYS A 132 13.45 4.59 -1.79
CA LYS A 132 12.41 5.43 -2.43
C LYS A 132 11.01 4.95 -2.10
N LEU A 133 10.07 5.89 -2.10
CA LEU A 133 8.65 5.62 -1.99
C LEU A 133 8.08 5.28 -3.36
N VAL A 134 7.46 4.10 -3.46
CA VAL A 134 6.65 3.70 -4.62
C VAL A 134 5.20 3.56 -4.16
N VAL A 135 4.27 4.15 -4.86
CA VAL A 135 2.83 4.00 -4.59
C VAL A 135 2.17 3.32 -5.77
N ILE A 136 1.60 2.14 -5.55
CA ILE A 136 0.78 1.44 -6.53
C ILE A 136 -0.67 1.74 -6.22
N TRP A 137 -1.30 2.57 -7.06
CA TRP A 137 -2.72 2.86 -6.96
C TRP A 137 -3.51 1.89 -7.83
N VAL A 138 -4.37 1.08 -7.19
CA VAL A 138 -5.18 0.11 -7.92
C VAL A 138 -6.46 0.77 -8.43
N VAL A 139 -6.60 0.82 -9.75
CA VAL A 139 -7.76 1.36 -10.46
C VAL A 139 -8.72 0.23 -10.80
N THR A 140 -9.95 0.31 -10.32
CA THR A 140 -11.01 -0.66 -10.63
C THR A 140 -12.33 0.05 -10.78
N LYS A 141 -13.12 -0.34 -11.77
CA LYS A 141 -14.46 0.23 -11.99
C LYS A 141 -15.36 -0.06 -10.79
N PRO A 142 -16.20 0.93 -10.36
CA PRO A 142 -17.10 0.76 -9.22
C PRO A 142 -18.00 -0.47 -9.31
N GLU A 143 -18.49 -0.79 -10.52
CA GLU A 143 -19.37 -1.94 -10.76
C GLU A 143 -18.67 -3.27 -10.48
N ILE A 144 -17.38 -3.35 -10.81
CA ILE A 144 -16.54 -4.54 -10.50
C ILE A 144 -16.28 -4.63 -9.00
N CYS A 145 -16.06 -3.50 -8.33
CA CYS A 145 -15.92 -3.46 -6.88
C CYS A 145 -17.21 -3.92 -6.19
N HIS A 146 -18.37 -3.50 -6.70
CA HIS A 146 -19.68 -3.94 -6.21
C HIS A 146 -19.85 -5.46 -6.32
N GLN A 147 -19.60 -6.02 -7.51
CA GLN A 147 -19.69 -7.45 -7.74
C GLN A 147 -18.76 -8.24 -6.80
N ARG A 148 -17.51 -7.78 -6.64
CA ARG A 148 -16.56 -8.40 -5.70
C ARG A 148 -16.99 -8.34 -4.24
N MET A 149 -17.72 -7.31 -3.82
CA MET A 149 -18.31 -7.24 -2.47
C MET A 149 -19.43 -8.27 -2.31
N ILE A 150 -20.28 -8.44 -3.34
CA ILE A 150 -21.32 -9.47 -3.36
C ILE A 150 -20.71 -10.86 -3.27
N ASP A 151 -19.73 -11.16 -4.13
CA ASP A 151 -19.11 -12.50 -4.24
C ASP A 151 -18.38 -12.92 -2.96
N ARG A 152 -17.69 -11.98 -2.28
CA ARG A 152 -17.00 -12.28 -1.03
C ARG A 152 -17.92 -12.42 0.18
N ASN A 153 -19.17 -11.96 0.09
CA ASN A 153 -20.24 -12.11 1.09
C ASN A 153 -19.79 -11.86 2.54
N SER A 154 -19.10 -10.74 2.77
CA SER A 154 -18.52 -10.41 4.06
C SER A 154 -19.44 -9.53 4.89
N VAL A 155 -19.60 -9.84 6.18
CA VAL A 155 -20.39 -9.03 7.14
C VAL A 155 -19.98 -7.54 7.11
N ARG A 156 -18.70 -7.24 6.90
CA ARG A 156 -18.21 -5.85 6.79
C ARG A 156 -18.77 -5.08 5.60
N ASP A 157 -19.37 -5.76 4.63
CA ASP A 157 -19.94 -5.15 3.42
C ASP A 157 -21.47 -5.09 3.43
N THR A 158 -22.14 -5.70 4.41
CA THR A 158 -23.61 -5.78 4.47
C THR A 158 -24.24 -4.41 4.27
N TRP A 159 -23.89 -3.45 5.12
CA TRP A 159 -24.45 -2.10 5.02
C TRP A 159 -24.18 -1.43 3.64
N LYS A 160 -22.98 -1.62 3.10
CA LYS A 160 -22.56 -1.05 1.80
C LYS A 160 -23.36 -1.62 0.63
N LEU A 161 -23.68 -2.92 0.71
CA LEU A 161 -24.48 -3.60 -0.32
C LEU A 161 -25.95 -3.23 -0.21
N GLU A 162 -26.48 -3.13 1.00
CA GLU A 162 -27.87 -2.70 1.24
C GLU A 162 -28.12 -1.24 0.83
N HIS A 163 -27.07 -0.38 0.89
CA HIS A 163 -27.14 1.05 0.61
C HIS A 163 -26.16 1.45 -0.51
N TRP A 164 -26.01 0.61 -1.52
CA TRP A 164 -24.98 0.80 -2.56
C TRP A 164 -25.02 2.17 -3.26
N ASP A 165 -26.21 2.66 -3.61
CA ASP A 165 -26.39 3.95 -4.29
C ASP A 165 -25.97 5.15 -3.44
N GLU A 166 -26.02 5.02 -2.13
CA GLU A 166 -25.52 6.01 -1.18
C GLU A 166 -24.01 5.84 -0.99
N TYR A 167 -23.58 4.61 -0.75
CA TYR A 167 -22.18 4.29 -0.49
C TYR A 167 -21.27 4.69 -1.64
N VAL A 168 -21.63 4.36 -2.89
CA VAL A 168 -20.79 4.66 -4.06
C VAL A 168 -20.55 6.16 -4.24
N LYS A 169 -21.49 7.01 -3.83
CA LYS A 169 -21.36 8.48 -3.88
C LYS A 169 -20.39 9.04 -2.84
N THR A 170 -20.10 8.28 -1.77
CA THR A 170 -19.16 8.68 -0.72
C THR A 170 -17.73 8.27 -1.00
N ILE A 171 -17.50 7.41 -1.99
CA ILE A 171 -16.17 6.88 -2.32
C ILE A 171 -15.65 7.55 -3.58
N ASP A 172 -14.49 8.16 -3.46
CA ASP A 172 -13.74 8.64 -4.61
C ASP A 172 -12.85 7.52 -5.15
N TYR A 173 -13.14 7.05 -6.36
CA TYR A 173 -12.35 6.06 -7.09
C TYR A 173 -11.25 6.70 -7.95
N SER A 174 -11.18 8.01 -8.00
CA SER A 174 -10.15 8.72 -8.76
C SER A 174 -8.77 8.60 -8.09
N ILE A 175 -7.73 8.87 -8.88
CA ILE A 175 -6.37 8.93 -8.36
C ILE A 175 -6.25 10.20 -7.49
N PRO A 176 -5.84 10.08 -6.21
CA PRO A 176 -5.65 11.23 -5.34
C PRO A 176 -4.77 12.33 -5.96
N GLU A 177 -5.23 13.56 -5.92
CA GLU A 177 -4.49 14.71 -6.47
C GLU A 177 -3.11 14.90 -5.79
N ALA A 178 -3.02 14.61 -4.50
CA ALA A 178 -1.75 14.66 -3.78
C ALA A 178 -0.71 13.70 -4.39
N LEU A 179 -1.11 12.47 -4.78
CA LEU A 179 -0.19 11.53 -5.42
C LEU A 179 0.32 12.06 -6.77
N LYS A 180 -0.54 12.69 -7.57
CA LYS A 180 -0.15 13.27 -8.87
C LYS A 180 0.82 14.43 -8.69
N LYS A 181 0.56 15.33 -7.74
CA LYS A 181 1.41 16.49 -7.44
C LYS A 181 2.77 16.10 -6.86
N MET A 182 2.81 15.02 -6.09
CA MET A 182 4.04 14.57 -5.43
C MET A 182 4.90 13.63 -6.29
N SER A 183 4.64 13.50 -7.58
CA SER A 183 5.40 12.66 -8.52
C SER A 183 6.90 12.97 -8.62
N SER A 184 7.36 14.11 -8.12
CA SER A 184 8.79 14.43 -7.99
C SER A 184 9.46 13.81 -6.75
N CYS A 185 8.68 13.34 -5.77
CA CYS A 185 9.18 12.80 -4.49
C CYS A 185 8.88 11.29 -4.33
N LEU A 186 7.97 10.76 -5.13
CA LEU A 186 7.56 9.37 -5.10
C LEU A 186 7.35 8.84 -6.53
N ASP A 187 7.40 7.53 -6.68
CA ASP A 187 7.05 6.87 -7.92
C ASP A 187 5.61 6.36 -7.87
N LEU A 188 4.74 6.94 -8.71
CA LEU A 188 3.33 6.54 -8.82
C LEU A 188 3.16 5.55 -9.97
N MET A 189 2.67 4.36 -9.65
CA MET A 189 2.29 3.33 -10.61
C MET A 189 0.78 3.10 -10.56
N LEU A 190 0.15 3.00 -11.72
CA LEU A 190 -1.28 2.68 -11.82
C LEU A 190 -1.43 1.19 -12.16
N PHE A 191 -2.23 0.49 -11.37
CA PHE A 191 -2.54 -0.91 -11.59
C PHE A 191 -4.02 -1.04 -11.95
N TYR A 192 -4.34 -1.25 -13.22
CA TYR A 192 -5.70 -1.46 -13.70
C TYR A 192 -6.16 -2.88 -13.43
N ASN A 193 -7.36 -3.05 -12.85
CA ASN A 193 -7.85 -4.32 -12.34
C ASN A 193 -9.37 -4.50 -12.52
N SER A 194 -9.92 -4.05 -13.64
CA SER A 194 -11.34 -4.25 -13.93
C SER A 194 -11.61 -5.47 -14.80
N SER A 195 -10.58 -6.08 -15.39
CA SER A 195 -10.65 -7.32 -16.15
C SER A 195 -9.36 -8.12 -16.01
N ASP A 196 -9.37 -9.40 -16.42
CA ASP A 196 -8.18 -10.24 -16.42
C ASP A 196 -7.10 -9.69 -17.36
N GLU A 197 -7.47 -9.11 -18.49
CA GLU A 197 -6.54 -8.48 -19.43
C GLU A 197 -5.86 -7.26 -18.82
N GLU A 198 -6.62 -6.38 -18.16
CA GLU A 198 -6.06 -5.23 -17.44
C GLU A 198 -5.11 -5.67 -16.34
N TYR A 199 -5.50 -6.71 -15.58
CA TYR A 199 -4.69 -7.27 -14.52
C TYR A 199 -3.34 -7.79 -15.05
N GLN A 200 -3.35 -8.62 -16.10
CA GLN A 200 -2.12 -9.20 -16.66
C GLN A 200 -1.16 -8.11 -17.17
N LYS A 201 -1.68 -7.16 -17.97
CA LYS A 201 -0.88 -6.03 -18.47
C LYS A 201 -0.29 -5.18 -17.35
N SER A 202 -1.08 -4.90 -16.31
CA SER A 202 -0.62 -4.11 -15.17
C SER A 202 0.43 -4.86 -14.37
N MET A 203 0.28 -6.18 -14.20
CA MET A 203 1.22 -7.02 -13.50
C MET A 203 2.59 -7.03 -14.19
N GLU A 204 2.61 -7.30 -15.50
CA GLU A 204 3.81 -7.28 -16.33
C GLU A 204 4.51 -5.92 -16.27
N MET A 205 3.76 -4.82 -16.45
CA MET A 205 4.29 -3.46 -16.40
C MET A 205 4.90 -3.11 -15.04
N VAL A 206 4.20 -3.43 -13.94
CA VAL A 206 4.65 -3.09 -12.59
C VAL A 206 5.89 -3.91 -12.22
N ILE A 207 5.91 -5.21 -12.51
CA ILE A 207 7.07 -6.06 -12.23
C ILE A 207 8.29 -5.57 -13.02
N SER A 208 8.17 -5.40 -14.35
CA SER A 208 9.26 -4.91 -15.19
C SER A 208 9.83 -3.59 -14.65
N ARG A 209 8.96 -2.63 -14.29
CA ARG A 209 9.42 -1.34 -13.77
C ARG A 209 10.08 -1.43 -12.40
N LEU A 210 9.65 -2.36 -11.55
CA LEU A 210 10.26 -2.56 -10.23
C LEU A 210 11.61 -3.28 -10.30
N GLU A 211 11.81 -4.14 -11.31
CA GLU A 211 13.06 -4.89 -11.53
C GLU A 211 14.11 -4.09 -12.33
N ASP A 212 13.68 -3.19 -13.22
CA ASP A 212 14.56 -2.42 -14.10
C ASP A 212 15.25 -1.21 -13.42
N GLU A 213 14.78 -0.83 -12.22
CA GLU A 213 15.27 0.31 -11.42
C GLU A 213 16.06 -0.15 -10.18
#